data_0baf80151c954bed8101b65f413d7ce0
#
_entry.id   0baf80151c954bed8101b65f413d7ce0
#
_cell.length_a   1.000
_cell.length_b   1.000
_cell.length_c   1.000
_cell.angle_alpha   90.00
_cell.angle_beta   90.00
_cell.angle_gamma   90.00
#
_symmetry.space_group_name_H-M   'P 1'
#
loop_
_entity.id
_entity.type
_entity.pdbx_description
1 polymer ?
#
loop_
_entity_poly.entity_id
_entity_poly.type
_entity_poly.pdbx_seq_one_letter_code
_entity_poly.pdbx_strand_id
1 'polypeptide(L)'
;MRNINEIMNTIGNWNGTFTELANEFSIEEYHTLFKEGGWEYVDDDWIEENCYNTGDYADMLYQFIGDLLMSYIAQGYTSKATNNLFRLWNER
;
A
#
# COMPACT_ATOMS: atom_id res chain seq x y z
N MET A 1 13.90 -7.10 -6.91
CA MET A 1 12.90 -6.61 -5.95
C MET A 1 12.93 -5.10 -5.88
N ARG A 2 11.77 -4.46 -5.85
CA ARG A 2 11.66 -2.99 -5.76
C ARG A 2 12.02 -2.52 -4.35
N ASN A 3 12.65 -1.35 -4.25
CA ASN A 3 12.84 -0.68 -2.96
C ASN A 3 11.56 0.10 -2.59
N ILE A 4 11.53 0.69 -1.39
CA ILE A 4 10.33 1.40 -0.91
C ILE A 4 9.91 2.53 -1.84
N ASN A 5 10.84 3.30 -2.40
CA ASN A 5 10.49 4.39 -3.29
C ASN A 5 9.85 3.89 -4.58
N GLU A 6 10.36 2.79 -5.13
CA GLU A 6 9.81 2.16 -6.33
C GLU A 6 8.42 1.58 -6.06
N ILE A 7 8.21 0.95 -4.89
CA ILE A 7 6.90 0.43 -4.49
C ILE A 7 5.89 1.58 -4.36
N MET A 8 6.28 2.66 -3.69
CA MET A 8 5.40 3.83 -3.53
C MET A 8 5.07 4.48 -4.87
N ASN A 9 6.03 4.57 -5.78
CA ASN A 9 5.79 5.07 -7.13
C ASN A 9 4.85 4.16 -7.93
N THR A 10 4.98 2.85 -7.77
CA THR A 10 4.08 1.88 -8.41
C THR A 10 2.65 2.11 -7.96
N ILE A 11 2.43 2.28 -6.66
CA ILE A 11 1.09 2.55 -6.10
C ILE A 11 0.55 3.89 -6.62
N GLY A 12 1.35 4.94 -6.54
CA GLY A 12 0.92 6.29 -6.92
C GLY A 12 0.60 6.46 -8.39
N ASN A 13 1.19 5.64 -9.25
CA ASN A 13 1.01 5.70 -10.71
C ASN A 13 0.22 4.51 -11.27
N TRP A 14 -0.37 3.68 -10.41
CA TRP A 14 -1.08 2.49 -10.86
C TRP A 14 -2.30 2.84 -11.69
N ASN A 15 -2.43 2.25 -12.88
CA ASN A 15 -3.55 2.48 -13.79
C ASN A 15 -4.58 1.35 -13.78
N GLY A 16 -4.25 0.22 -13.17
CA GLY A 16 -5.12 -0.95 -13.10
C GLY A 16 -6.05 -0.91 -11.90
N THR A 17 -6.70 -2.04 -11.65
CA THR A 17 -7.59 -2.21 -10.51
C THR A 17 -6.80 -2.43 -9.22
N PHE A 18 -7.49 -2.29 -8.08
CA PHE A 18 -6.90 -2.62 -6.78
C PHE A 18 -6.45 -4.09 -6.73
N THR A 19 -7.28 -5.01 -7.25
CA THR A 19 -6.94 -6.43 -7.26
C THR A 19 -5.66 -6.71 -8.05
N GLU A 20 -5.50 -6.06 -9.20
CA GLU A 20 -4.28 -6.17 -10.00
C GLU A 20 -3.07 -5.63 -9.24
N LEU A 21 -3.22 -4.50 -8.55
CA LEU A 21 -2.16 -3.93 -7.72
C LEU A 21 -1.77 -4.88 -6.59
N ALA A 22 -2.76 -5.47 -5.92
CA ALA A 22 -2.50 -6.41 -4.82
C ALA A 22 -1.71 -7.63 -5.28
N ASN A 23 -1.89 -8.04 -6.54
CA ASN A 23 -1.17 -9.18 -7.12
C ASN A 23 0.19 -8.79 -7.73
N GLU A 24 0.50 -7.50 -7.79
CA GLU A 24 1.75 -7.01 -8.38
C GLU A 24 2.96 -7.25 -7.49
N PHE A 25 2.78 -7.23 -6.18
CA PHE A 25 3.88 -7.27 -5.22
C PHE A 25 4.17 -8.69 -4.74
N SER A 26 5.47 -8.98 -4.58
CA SER A 26 5.91 -10.18 -3.88
C SER A 26 5.70 -10.03 -2.37
N ILE A 27 5.76 -11.14 -1.64
CA ILE A 27 5.68 -11.11 -0.17
C ILE A 27 6.79 -10.23 0.41
N GLU A 28 8.00 -10.31 -0.14
CA GLU A 28 9.13 -9.50 0.30
C GLU A 28 8.90 -8.01 0.09
N GLU A 29 8.29 -7.65 -1.04
CA GLU A 29 7.92 -6.27 -1.32
C GLU A 29 6.83 -5.77 -0.38
N TYR A 30 5.86 -6.61 -0.01
CA TYR A 30 4.87 -6.27 1.00
C TYR A 30 5.52 -6.00 2.37
N HIS A 31 6.48 -6.83 2.78
CA HIS A 31 7.22 -6.59 4.01
C HIS A 31 7.96 -5.25 3.97
N THR A 32 8.61 -4.95 2.86
CA THR A 32 9.29 -3.65 2.67
C THR A 32 8.29 -2.50 2.76
N LEU A 33 7.15 -2.61 2.10
CA LEU A 33 6.11 -1.58 2.11
C LEU A 33 5.62 -1.30 3.52
N PHE A 34 5.25 -2.34 4.27
CA PHE A 34 4.66 -2.17 5.59
C PHE A 34 5.69 -1.72 6.63
N LYS A 35 6.93 -2.15 6.52
CA LYS A 35 7.99 -1.75 7.46
C LYS A 35 8.54 -0.36 7.20
N GLU A 36 8.63 0.05 5.92
CA GLU A 36 9.32 1.27 5.52
C GLU A 36 8.39 2.35 4.98
N GLY A 37 7.12 2.05 4.79
CA GLY A 37 6.15 2.97 4.19
C GLY A 37 5.50 3.98 5.13
N GLY A 38 5.94 4.04 6.38
CA GLY A 38 5.46 5.03 7.34
C GLY A 38 4.64 4.48 8.50
N TRP A 39 4.31 3.18 8.51
CA TRP A 39 3.68 2.57 9.68
C TRP A 39 4.71 2.35 10.77
N GLU A 40 4.39 2.78 11.99
CA GLU A 40 5.23 2.55 13.17
C GLU A 40 4.94 1.17 13.77
N TYR A 41 5.94 0.60 14.44
CA TYR A 41 5.83 -0.66 15.19
C TYR A 41 5.52 -1.90 14.34
N VAL A 42 5.71 -1.82 13.01
CA VAL A 42 5.54 -2.96 12.12
C VAL A 42 6.91 -3.58 11.83
N ASP A 43 7.06 -4.86 12.17
CA ASP A 43 8.22 -5.66 11.82
C ASP A 43 7.78 -6.96 11.13
N ASP A 44 8.75 -7.77 10.72
CA ASP A 44 8.45 -9.02 10.00
C ASP A 44 7.58 -9.97 10.82
N ASP A 45 7.85 -10.06 12.13
CA ASP A 45 7.07 -10.95 13.02
C ASP A 45 5.62 -10.48 13.09
N TRP A 46 5.38 -9.18 13.22
CA TRP A 46 4.03 -8.63 13.25
C TRP A 46 3.29 -8.92 11.95
N ILE A 47 3.96 -8.76 10.80
CA ILE A 47 3.35 -9.04 9.50
C ILE A 47 2.99 -10.52 9.39
N GLU A 48 3.89 -11.41 9.78
CA GLU A 48 3.67 -12.86 9.72
C GLU A 48 2.52 -13.29 10.65
N GLU A 49 2.36 -12.64 11.79
CA GLU A 49 1.25 -12.90 12.72
C GLU A 49 -0.10 -12.45 12.18
N ASN A 50 -0.12 -11.46 11.29
CA ASN A 50 -1.35 -10.86 10.77
C ASN A 50 -1.68 -11.26 9.33
N CYS A 51 -0.73 -11.85 8.60
CA CYS A 51 -0.91 -12.22 7.19
C CYS A 51 -0.59 -13.69 6.99
N TYR A 52 -1.62 -14.49 6.71
CA TYR A 52 -1.48 -15.94 6.51
C TYR A 52 -1.65 -16.35 5.04
N ASN A 53 -2.21 -15.48 4.22
CA ASN A 53 -2.47 -15.76 2.81
C ASN A 53 -2.46 -14.46 2.00
N THR A 54 -2.57 -14.59 0.67
CA THR A 54 -2.56 -13.43 -0.23
C THR A 54 -3.70 -12.46 0.03
N GLY A 55 -4.85 -12.95 0.47
CA GLY A 55 -5.99 -12.10 0.83
C GLY A 55 -5.69 -11.20 2.03
N ASP A 56 -4.96 -11.70 3.02
CA ASP A 56 -4.54 -10.91 4.18
C ASP A 56 -3.59 -9.79 3.77
N TYR A 57 -2.64 -10.07 2.87
CA TYR A 57 -1.76 -9.04 2.33
C TYR A 57 -2.53 -7.97 1.56
N ALA A 58 -3.53 -8.38 0.78
CA ALA A 58 -4.40 -7.44 0.07
C ALA A 58 -5.20 -6.55 1.04
N ASP A 59 -5.70 -7.12 2.13
CA ASP A 59 -6.41 -6.36 3.17
C ASP A 59 -5.49 -5.34 3.84
N MET A 60 -4.25 -5.73 4.12
CA MET A 60 -3.25 -4.81 4.68
C MET A 60 -2.88 -3.70 3.69
N LEU A 61 -2.74 -4.03 2.42
CA LEU A 61 -2.50 -3.04 1.36
C LEU A 61 -3.66 -2.03 1.31
N TYR A 62 -4.88 -2.50 1.40
CA TYR A 62 -6.06 -1.62 1.42
C TYR A 62 -6.00 -0.63 2.58
N GLN A 63 -5.70 -1.10 3.78
CA GLN A 63 -5.54 -0.25 4.96
C GLN A 63 -4.39 0.74 4.78
N PHE A 64 -3.28 0.28 4.22
CA PHE A 64 -2.12 1.13 3.95
C PHE A 64 -2.48 2.27 2.99
N ILE A 65 -3.18 1.96 1.90
CA ILE A 65 -3.63 2.96 0.92
C ILE A 65 -4.57 3.96 1.59
N GLY A 66 -5.49 3.50 2.42
CA GLY A 66 -6.41 4.37 3.16
C GLY A 66 -5.68 5.32 4.09
N ASP A 67 -4.72 4.82 4.86
CA ASP A 67 -3.92 5.64 5.77
C ASP A 67 -3.07 6.68 5.01
N LEU A 68 -2.47 6.25 3.89
CA LEU A 68 -1.68 7.15 3.05
C LEU A 68 -2.55 8.25 2.44
N LEU A 69 -3.74 7.88 1.95
CA LEU A 69 -4.70 8.82 1.40
C LEU A 69 -5.12 9.86 2.44
N MET A 70 -5.47 9.42 3.64
CA MET A 70 -5.87 10.31 4.73
C MET A 70 -4.75 11.26 5.13
N SER A 71 -3.51 10.75 5.16
CA SER A 71 -2.32 11.56 5.43
C SER A 71 -2.13 12.66 4.39
N TYR A 72 -2.28 12.32 3.10
CA TYR A 72 -2.15 13.30 2.02
C TYR A 72 -3.26 14.35 2.07
N ILE A 73 -4.49 13.95 2.34
CA ILE A 73 -5.62 14.88 2.47
C ILE A 73 -5.37 15.83 3.65
N ALA A 74 -4.93 15.33 4.79
CA ALA A 74 -4.65 16.12 5.97
C ALA A 74 -3.53 17.16 5.74
N GLN A 75 -2.57 16.84 4.85
CA GLN A 75 -1.47 17.73 4.48
C GLN A 75 -1.84 18.70 3.35
N GLY A 76 -3.05 18.58 2.80
CA GLY A 76 -3.51 19.43 1.70
C GLY A 76 -2.97 19.06 0.33
N TYR A 77 -2.42 17.86 0.17
CA TYR A 77 -1.95 17.42 -1.13
C TYR A 77 -3.13 17.11 -2.07
N THR A 78 -3.12 17.75 -3.24
CA THR A 78 -4.11 17.53 -4.29
C THR A 78 -3.41 17.11 -5.59
N SER A 79 -2.57 16.10 -5.48
CA SER A 79 -1.78 15.62 -6.61
C SER A 79 -2.49 14.52 -7.36
N LYS A 80 -1.94 14.17 -8.54
CA LYS A 80 -2.37 13.00 -9.31
C LYS A 80 -2.28 11.72 -8.48
N ALA A 81 -1.24 11.58 -7.66
CA ALA A 81 -1.06 10.42 -6.78
C ALA A 81 -2.19 10.33 -5.75
N THR A 82 -2.59 11.46 -5.14
CA THR A 82 -3.71 11.50 -4.20
C THR A 82 -5.00 11.05 -4.86
N ASN A 83 -5.29 11.56 -6.05
CA ASN A 83 -6.47 11.16 -6.81
C ASN A 83 -6.45 9.67 -7.15
N ASN A 84 -5.30 9.12 -7.47
CA ASN A 84 -5.15 7.70 -7.77
C ASN A 84 -5.37 6.82 -6.53
N LEU A 85 -4.86 7.25 -5.37
CA LEU A 85 -5.10 6.55 -4.10
C LEU A 85 -6.60 6.55 -3.76
N PHE A 86 -7.27 7.66 -3.98
CA PHE A 86 -8.72 7.78 -3.76
C PHE A 86 -9.49 6.82 -4.66
N ARG A 87 -9.11 6.73 -5.93
CA ARG A 87 -9.71 5.79 -6.88
C ARG A 87 -9.52 4.33 -6.41
N LEU A 88 -8.30 3.95 -6.06
CA LEU A 88 -7.99 2.60 -5.58
C LEU A 88 -8.76 2.27 -4.31
N TRP A 89 -8.85 3.20 -3.38
CA TRP A 89 -9.61 3.05 -2.14
C TRP A 89 -11.09 2.77 -2.41
N ASN A 90 -11.69 3.45 -3.37
CA ASN A 90 -13.12 3.30 -3.69
C ASN A 90 -13.44 2.08 -4.55
N GLU A 91 -12.46 1.45 -5.19
CA GLU A 91 -12.67 0.24 -6.00
C GLU A 91 -12.93 -1.01 -5.16
N ARG A 92 -12.62 -0.99 -3.91
CA ARG A 92 -12.81 -2.09 -3.00
C ARG A 92 -13.94 -1.79 -2.02
#